data_6c7982f6eaa3667ef563b4ce768ea8a4
#
_entry.id   6c7982f6eaa3667ef563b4ce768ea8a4
#
_cell.length_a   1.000
_cell.length_b   1.000
_cell.length_c   1.000
_cell.angle_alpha   90.00
_cell.angle_beta   90.00
_cell.angle_gamma   90.00
#
_symmetry.space_group_name_H-M   'P 1'
#
loop_
_entity.id
_entity.type
_entity.pdbx_description
1 polymer ?
#
loop_
_entity_poly.entity_id
_entity_poly.type
_entity_poly.pdbx_seq_one_letter_code
_entity_poly.pdbx_strand_id
1 'polypeptide(L)'
;MASGSNADGAIEALREWGRVERVSSDWIVIDQARVDAFASATEDRYWLHTDPARAELQSPYRATIAHGFLLLSLTVGGDVAQITSLPGVAHVLNYGLDKVRLLTPVMSGARVGVRSRLESLVERRPGSWLLNQTKVVEIEGRTTASLVAEHLTLVAIV
;
A
#
# COMPACT_ATOMS: atom_id res chain seq x y z
N MET A 1 18.48 18.71 -27.72
CA MET A 1 19.27 17.54 -27.25
C MET A 1 19.36 17.43 -25.71
N ALA A 2 18.52 18.13 -24.93
CA ALA A 2 18.57 18.10 -23.46
C ALA A 2 17.51 17.15 -22.80
N SER A 3 16.54 16.63 -23.56
CA SER A 3 15.47 15.79 -22.99
C SER A 3 15.90 14.35 -22.66
N GLY A 4 16.87 13.78 -23.37
CA GLY A 4 17.33 12.41 -23.11
C GLY A 4 18.09 12.26 -21.79
N SER A 5 18.86 13.26 -21.39
CA SER A 5 19.67 13.18 -20.16
C SER A 5 18.83 13.30 -18.87
N ASN A 6 17.66 13.94 -18.93
CA ASN A 6 16.76 14.10 -17.77
C ASN A 6 15.95 12.82 -17.53
N ALA A 7 15.45 12.21 -18.61
CA ALA A 7 14.73 10.94 -18.55
C ALA A 7 15.62 9.78 -18.05
N ASP A 8 16.87 9.70 -18.55
CA ASP A 8 17.83 8.68 -18.09
C ASP A 8 18.14 8.84 -16.60
N GLY A 9 18.27 10.08 -16.12
CA GLY A 9 18.46 10.36 -14.69
C GLY A 9 17.27 9.95 -13.82
N ALA A 10 16.04 10.18 -14.32
CA ALA A 10 14.82 9.77 -13.62
C ALA A 10 14.70 8.23 -13.52
N ILE A 11 15.04 7.53 -14.61
CA ILE A 11 15.02 6.06 -14.65
C ILE A 11 16.03 5.48 -13.66
N GLU A 12 17.27 6.04 -13.63
CA GLU A 12 18.28 5.58 -12.69
C GLU A 12 17.86 5.88 -11.24
N ALA A 13 17.25 7.03 -10.97
CA ALA A 13 16.71 7.36 -9.65
C ALA A 13 15.60 6.36 -9.22
N LEU A 14 14.73 5.94 -10.14
CA LEU A 14 13.73 4.91 -9.87
C LEU A 14 14.36 3.54 -9.62
N ARG A 15 15.40 3.16 -10.37
CA ARG A 15 16.14 1.91 -10.15
C ARG A 15 16.83 1.93 -8.80
N GLU A 16 17.50 3.00 -8.47
CA GLU A 16 18.18 3.17 -7.19
C GLU A 16 17.17 3.16 -6.03
N TRP A 17 16.05 3.87 -6.20
CA TRP A 17 14.94 3.82 -5.24
C TRP A 17 14.45 2.38 -5.02
N GLY A 18 14.37 1.56 -6.06
CA GLY A 18 13.91 0.19 -6.01
C GLY A 18 14.89 -0.86 -5.47
N ARG A 19 16.19 -0.52 -5.34
CA ARG A 19 17.23 -1.48 -4.89
C ARG A 19 17.06 -1.93 -3.44
N VAL A 20 16.41 -1.11 -2.62
CA VAL A 20 16.27 -1.36 -1.20
C VAL A 20 14.81 -1.71 -0.90
N GLU A 21 14.61 -2.82 -0.18
CA GLU A 21 13.30 -3.11 0.39
C GLU A 21 12.93 -2.00 1.38
N ARG A 22 11.73 -1.47 1.26
CA ARG A 22 11.25 -0.37 2.09
C ARG A 22 10.31 -0.87 3.15
N VAL A 23 10.52 -0.41 4.35
CA VAL A 23 9.60 -0.63 5.48
C VAL A 23 9.09 0.73 5.89
N SER A 24 7.80 0.85 6.15
CA SER A 24 7.24 2.10 6.69
C SER A 24 8.00 2.52 7.94
N SER A 25 8.37 3.80 8.03
CA SER A 25 9.11 4.34 9.18
C SER A 25 8.34 4.22 10.49
N ASP A 26 7.02 4.32 10.38
CA ASP A 26 6.12 4.35 11.52
C ASP A 26 5.03 3.28 11.41
N TRP A 27 4.67 2.72 12.56
CA TRP A 27 3.51 1.86 12.68
C TRP A 27 2.23 2.68 12.61
N ILE A 28 1.31 2.27 11.73
CA ILE A 28 0.01 2.92 11.52
C ILE A 28 -1.00 2.31 12.48
N VAL A 29 -1.60 3.12 13.34
CA VAL A 29 -2.68 2.67 14.22
C VAL A 29 -3.97 2.47 13.41
N ILE A 30 -4.57 1.29 13.53
CA ILE A 30 -5.86 0.95 12.95
C ILE A 30 -6.92 1.10 14.04
N ASP A 31 -7.24 2.32 14.41
CA ASP A 31 -8.28 2.60 15.39
C ASP A 31 -9.69 2.48 14.79
N GLN A 32 -10.71 2.46 15.66
CA GLN A 32 -12.11 2.36 15.24
C GLN A 32 -12.53 3.56 14.37
N ALA A 33 -12.03 4.76 14.66
CA ALA A 33 -12.36 5.95 13.88
C ALA A 33 -11.90 5.83 12.43
N ARG A 34 -10.72 5.27 12.18
CA ARG A 34 -10.22 4.98 10.83
C ARG A 34 -11.07 3.94 10.10
N VAL A 35 -11.48 2.89 10.81
CA VAL A 35 -12.36 1.85 10.25
C VAL A 35 -13.73 2.42 9.91
N ASP A 36 -14.31 3.24 10.78
CA ASP A 36 -15.61 3.89 10.56
C ASP A 36 -15.56 4.90 9.39
N ALA A 37 -14.47 5.64 9.26
CA ALA A 37 -14.26 6.55 8.14
C ALA A 37 -14.19 5.79 6.81
N PHE A 38 -13.49 4.65 6.78
CA PHE A 38 -13.43 3.79 5.59
C PHE A 38 -14.80 3.18 5.27
N ALA A 39 -15.52 2.68 6.27
CA ALA A 39 -16.89 2.18 6.13
C ALA A 39 -17.83 3.23 5.53
N SER A 40 -17.70 4.48 5.99
CA SER A 40 -18.49 5.60 5.45
C SER A 40 -18.14 5.93 4.00
N ALA A 41 -16.86 5.89 3.65
CA ALA A 41 -16.39 6.22 2.30
C ALA A 41 -16.76 5.15 1.27
N THR A 42 -16.87 3.90 1.68
CA THR A 42 -17.09 2.74 0.80
C THR A 42 -18.48 2.13 0.89
N GLU A 43 -19.32 2.61 1.82
CA GLU A 43 -20.63 2.04 2.18
C GLU A 43 -20.57 0.59 2.75
N ASP A 44 -19.36 0.05 3.02
CA ASP A 44 -19.20 -1.25 3.67
C ASP A 44 -19.35 -1.11 5.18
N ARG A 45 -20.60 -1.12 5.62
CA ARG A 45 -21.01 -0.95 7.04
C ARG A 45 -21.28 -2.29 7.73
N TYR A 46 -20.61 -3.35 7.31
CA TYR A 46 -20.79 -4.65 7.94
C TYR A 46 -20.44 -4.58 9.43
N TRP A 47 -21.30 -5.17 10.28
CA TRP A 47 -21.21 -5.04 11.74
C TRP A 47 -19.85 -5.45 12.33
N LEU A 48 -19.17 -6.41 11.69
CA LEU A 48 -17.85 -6.88 12.14
C LEU A 48 -16.78 -5.79 12.08
N HIS A 49 -17.02 -4.73 11.30
CA HIS A 49 -16.15 -3.55 11.21
C HIS A 49 -16.66 -2.39 12.08
N THR A 50 -17.99 -2.22 12.19
CA THR A 50 -18.59 -0.95 12.64
C THR A 50 -19.34 -1.04 13.98
N ASP A 51 -19.48 -2.22 14.58
CA ASP A 51 -20.21 -2.41 15.84
C ASP A 51 -19.31 -3.07 16.91
N PRO A 52 -18.53 -2.29 17.68
CA PRO A 52 -17.64 -2.84 18.71
C PRO A 52 -18.37 -3.65 19.78
N ALA A 53 -19.56 -3.21 20.21
CA ALA A 53 -20.30 -3.91 21.26
C ALA A 53 -20.77 -5.30 20.80
N ARG A 54 -21.27 -5.38 19.58
CA ARG A 54 -21.63 -6.65 18.97
C ARG A 54 -20.42 -7.52 18.69
N ALA A 55 -19.33 -6.93 18.23
CA ALA A 55 -18.09 -7.65 17.92
C ALA A 55 -17.46 -8.27 19.17
N GLU A 56 -17.49 -7.57 20.30
CA GLU A 56 -17.04 -8.11 21.59
C GLU A 56 -17.79 -9.37 21.99
N LEU A 57 -19.09 -9.42 21.74
CA LEU A 57 -19.94 -10.54 22.14
C LEU A 57 -19.97 -11.69 21.12
N GLN A 58 -19.98 -11.39 19.82
CA GLN A 58 -20.30 -12.33 18.75
C GLN A 58 -19.14 -12.64 17.80
N SER A 59 -18.12 -11.75 17.73
CA SER A 59 -16.97 -11.98 16.86
C SER A 59 -16.02 -13.04 17.46
N PRO A 60 -15.45 -13.93 16.65
CA PRO A 60 -14.39 -14.83 17.10
C PRO A 60 -13.14 -14.08 17.53
N TYR A 61 -13.00 -12.82 17.15
CA TYR A 61 -11.85 -11.95 17.50
C TYR A 61 -12.10 -11.15 18.78
N ARG A 62 -13.34 -11.15 19.31
CA ARG A 62 -13.74 -10.36 20.49
C ARG A 62 -13.53 -8.85 20.33
N ALA A 63 -13.43 -8.40 19.09
CA ALA A 63 -13.24 -7.01 18.68
C ALA A 63 -13.73 -6.83 17.24
N THR A 64 -13.89 -5.60 16.81
CA THR A 64 -14.01 -5.27 15.38
C THR A 64 -12.68 -5.49 14.67
N ILE A 65 -12.74 -5.71 13.37
CA ILE A 65 -11.57 -5.87 12.51
C ILE A 65 -11.57 -4.81 11.39
N ALA A 66 -10.39 -4.47 10.91
CA ALA A 66 -10.24 -3.61 9.74
C ALA A 66 -10.80 -4.27 8.48
N HIS A 67 -11.35 -3.46 7.57
CA HIS A 67 -11.62 -3.92 6.20
C HIS A 67 -10.31 -4.33 5.52
N GLY A 68 -10.31 -5.43 4.82
CA GLY A 68 -9.13 -5.85 4.05
C GLY A 68 -8.73 -4.82 2.99
N PHE A 69 -9.71 -4.14 2.38
CA PHE A 69 -9.48 -3.07 1.42
C PHE A 69 -8.92 -1.78 2.06
N LEU A 70 -9.23 -1.50 3.32
CA LEU A 70 -8.55 -0.43 4.07
C LEU A 70 -7.04 -0.72 4.16
N LEU A 71 -6.67 -1.95 4.56
CA LEU A 71 -5.28 -2.35 4.66
C LEU A 71 -4.57 -2.30 3.31
N LEU A 72 -5.25 -2.72 2.23
CA LEU A 72 -4.73 -2.63 0.87
C LEU A 72 -4.49 -1.17 0.47
N SER A 73 -5.40 -0.27 0.77
CA SER A 73 -5.26 1.16 0.47
C SER A 73 -4.06 1.80 1.17
N LEU A 74 -3.71 1.35 2.37
CA LEU A 74 -2.54 1.85 3.11
C LEU A 74 -1.20 1.49 2.45
N THR A 75 -1.17 0.49 1.57
CA THR A 75 0.08 0.06 0.90
C THR A 75 0.61 1.07 -0.12
N VAL A 76 -0.16 2.08 -0.48
CA VAL A 76 0.12 2.97 -1.61
C VAL A 76 0.80 4.27 -1.18
N GLY A 77 0.34 4.89 -0.07
CA GLY A 77 0.63 6.28 0.26
C GLY A 77 2.12 6.61 0.39
N GLY A 78 2.88 5.79 1.11
CA GLY A 78 4.30 6.04 1.38
C GLY A 78 5.17 6.02 0.11
N ASP A 79 4.96 5.03 -0.75
CA ASP A 79 5.75 4.87 -1.96
C ASP A 79 5.42 5.94 -3.01
N VAL A 80 4.13 6.28 -3.18
CA VAL A 80 3.72 7.34 -4.11
C VAL A 80 4.36 8.66 -3.75
N ALA A 81 4.38 9.05 -2.47
CA ALA A 81 5.01 10.28 -2.02
C ALA A 81 6.53 10.29 -2.32
N GLN A 82 7.21 9.16 -2.14
CA GLN A 82 8.64 9.04 -2.44
C GLN A 82 8.91 9.07 -3.95
N ILE A 83 8.17 8.29 -4.74
CA ILE A 83 8.36 8.22 -6.20
C ILE A 83 8.09 9.59 -6.83
N THR A 84 7.04 10.29 -6.43
CA THR A 84 6.71 11.63 -6.96
C THR A 84 7.74 12.70 -6.60
N SER A 85 8.56 12.47 -5.58
CA SER A 85 9.67 13.37 -5.23
C SER A 85 10.93 13.15 -6.05
N LEU A 86 11.02 12.10 -6.85
CA LEU A 86 12.20 11.81 -7.66
C LEU A 86 12.28 12.78 -8.86
N PRO A 87 13.49 13.23 -9.23
CA PRO A 87 13.68 14.10 -10.36
C PRO A 87 13.16 13.50 -11.66
N GLY A 88 12.48 14.28 -12.50
CA GLY A 88 11.95 13.84 -13.79
C GLY A 88 10.68 13.01 -13.74
N VAL A 89 10.13 12.69 -12.56
CA VAL A 89 8.83 12.06 -12.42
C VAL A 89 7.73 13.14 -12.54
N ALA A 90 6.85 12.98 -13.54
CA ALA A 90 5.75 13.89 -13.79
C ALA A 90 4.52 13.55 -12.95
N HIS A 91 4.14 12.27 -12.95
CA HIS A 91 3.03 11.75 -12.13
C HIS A 91 3.09 10.24 -11.96
N VAL A 92 2.34 9.76 -10.98
CA VAL A 92 2.24 8.35 -10.60
C VAL A 92 0.78 7.96 -10.55
N LEU A 93 0.42 6.81 -11.14
CA LEU A 93 -0.93 6.29 -11.16
C LEU A 93 -0.97 4.84 -10.66
N ASN A 94 -1.91 4.52 -9.81
CA ASN A 94 -2.23 3.13 -9.50
C ASN A 94 -2.78 2.47 -10.76
N TYR A 95 -2.12 1.44 -11.26
CA TYR A 95 -2.51 0.78 -12.50
C TYR A 95 -3.31 -0.49 -12.25
N GLY A 96 -2.93 -1.26 -11.25
CA GLY A 96 -3.60 -2.50 -10.95
C GLY A 96 -2.99 -3.25 -9.77
N LEU A 97 -3.55 -4.40 -9.51
CA LEU A 97 -3.14 -5.32 -8.45
C LEU A 97 -3.19 -6.74 -8.97
N ASP A 98 -2.16 -7.52 -8.66
CA ASP A 98 -2.11 -8.95 -8.89
C ASP A 98 -1.94 -9.69 -7.56
N LYS A 99 -2.42 -10.95 -7.52
CA LYS A 99 -2.20 -11.89 -6.40
C LYS A 99 -2.49 -11.34 -5.01
N VAL A 100 -3.54 -10.53 -4.86
CA VAL A 100 -3.96 -10.03 -3.55
C VAL A 100 -4.45 -11.17 -2.66
N ARG A 101 -3.92 -11.26 -1.44
CA ARG A 101 -4.36 -12.20 -0.40
C ARG A 101 -4.48 -11.49 0.94
N LEU A 102 -5.65 -11.59 1.54
CA LEU A 102 -5.94 -11.17 2.90
C LEU A 102 -5.75 -12.39 3.80
N LEU A 103 -4.72 -12.38 4.62
CA LEU A 103 -4.24 -13.57 5.33
C LEU A 103 -4.68 -13.58 6.80
N THR A 104 -4.39 -12.52 7.53
CA THR A 104 -4.67 -12.41 8.96
C THR A 104 -5.49 -11.16 9.24
N PRO A 105 -6.67 -11.27 9.86
CA PRO A 105 -7.46 -10.11 10.27
C PRO A 105 -6.69 -9.19 11.22
N VAL A 106 -6.84 -7.88 11.01
CA VAL A 106 -6.29 -6.83 11.87
C VAL A 106 -7.40 -6.31 12.76
N MET A 107 -7.27 -6.51 14.06
CA MET A 107 -8.25 -6.02 15.04
C MET A 107 -8.13 -4.51 15.18
N SER A 108 -9.24 -3.85 15.44
CA SER A 108 -9.25 -2.43 15.83
C SER A 108 -8.36 -2.21 17.05
N GLY A 109 -7.54 -1.15 17.02
CA GLY A 109 -6.50 -0.85 18.00
C GLY A 109 -5.11 -1.42 17.68
N ALA A 110 -5.00 -2.37 16.74
CA ALA A 110 -3.71 -2.89 16.33
C ALA A 110 -2.91 -1.86 15.51
N ARG A 111 -1.60 -2.08 15.41
CA ARG A 111 -0.69 -1.27 14.60
C ARG A 111 -0.14 -2.10 13.45
N VAL A 112 -0.10 -1.51 12.26
CA VAL A 112 0.41 -2.18 11.06
C VAL A 112 1.56 -1.39 10.44
N GLY A 113 2.48 -2.12 9.82
CA GLY A 113 3.55 -1.58 8.98
C GLY A 113 3.40 -2.08 7.55
N VAL A 114 3.91 -1.32 6.59
CA VAL A 114 3.93 -1.70 5.19
C VAL A 114 5.37 -1.93 4.75
N ARG A 115 5.61 -3.09 4.14
CA ARG A 115 6.87 -3.40 3.47
C ARG A 115 6.63 -3.41 1.96
N SER A 116 7.57 -2.83 1.22
CA SER A 116 7.51 -2.73 -0.24
C SER A 116 8.83 -3.15 -0.86
N ARG A 117 8.78 -3.99 -1.89
CA ARG A 117 9.94 -4.38 -2.69
C ARG A 117 9.63 -4.25 -4.17
N LEU A 118 10.50 -3.56 -4.91
CA LEU A 118 10.41 -3.49 -6.36
C LEU A 118 10.82 -4.84 -6.96
N GLU A 119 9.95 -5.43 -7.77
CA GLU A 119 10.23 -6.68 -8.49
C GLU A 119 10.69 -6.41 -9.92
N SER A 120 10.06 -5.43 -10.58
CA SER A 120 10.44 -5.05 -11.94
C SER A 120 10.09 -3.60 -12.26
N LEU A 121 10.84 -3.04 -13.22
CA LEU A 121 10.65 -1.73 -13.79
C LEU A 121 10.76 -1.87 -15.31
N VAL A 122 9.64 -1.69 -16.03
CA VAL A 122 9.56 -1.96 -17.47
C VAL A 122 8.94 -0.76 -18.19
N GLU A 123 9.60 -0.29 -19.24
CA GLU A 123 9.00 0.71 -20.10
C GLU A 123 7.88 0.08 -20.95
N ARG A 124 6.67 0.63 -20.84
CA ARG A 124 5.48 0.19 -21.57
C ARG A 124 5.31 0.93 -22.89
N ARG A 125 5.71 2.19 -22.91
CA ARG A 125 5.76 3.11 -24.05
C ARG A 125 6.68 4.29 -23.69
N PRO A 126 7.20 5.04 -24.65
CA PRO A 126 8.13 6.14 -24.38
C PRO A 126 7.65 7.06 -23.27
N GLY A 127 8.47 7.20 -22.21
CA GLY A 127 8.18 8.01 -21.03
C GLY A 127 7.15 7.44 -20.05
N SER A 128 6.67 6.20 -20.25
CA SER A 128 5.71 5.56 -19.33
C SER A 128 6.23 4.21 -18.84
N TRP A 129 6.51 4.13 -17.55
CA TRP A 129 7.15 3.00 -16.89
C TRP A 129 6.19 2.29 -15.96
N LEU A 130 6.16 0.94 -16.03
CA LEU A 130 5.40 0.09 -15.12
C LEU A 130 6.33 -0.45 -14.05
N LEU A 131 6.02 -0.13 -12.81
CA LEU A 131 6.62 -0.72 -11.62
C LEU A 131 5.73 -1.86 -11.15
N ASN A 132 6.32 -3.03 -10.93
CA ASN A 132 5.68 -4.11 -10.17
C ASN A 132 6.37 -4.19 -8.81
N GLN A 133 5.57 -4.16 -7.75
CA GLN A 133 6.06 -4.17 -6.37
C GLN A 133 5.33 -5.25 -5.56
N THR A 134 6.07 -6.04 -4.80
CA THR A 134 5.48 -6.83 -3.72
C THR A 134 5.20 -5.93 -2.52
N LYS A 135 3.97 -5.96 -2.03
CA LYS A 135 3.51 -5.25 -0.84
C LYS A 135 3.13 -6.24 0.24
N VAL A 136 3.58 -6.01 1.45
CA VAL A 136 3.25 -6.81 2.62
C VAL A 136 2.77 -5.88 3.73
N VAL A 137 1.60 -6.17 4.30
CA VAL A 137 1.14 -5.50 5.52
C VAL A 137 1.42 -6.43 6.70
N GLU A 138 2.20 -5.94 7.65
CA GLU A 138 2.59 -6.64 8.87
C GLU A 138 1.84 -6.08 10.07
N ILE A 139 1.56 -6.93 11.06
CA ILE A 139 0.96 -6.52 12.33
C ILE A 139 2.08 -6.45 13.37
N GLU A 140 2.19 -5.33 14.10
CA GLU A 140 3.19 -5.17 15.15
C GLU A 140 3.15 -6.32 16.16
N GLY A 141 4.31 -6.89 16.44
CA GLY A 141 4.45 -8.02 17.37
C GLY A 141 3.97 -9.37 16.83
N ARG A 142 3.63 -9.49 15.55
CA ARG A 142 3.28 -10.77 14.91
C ARG A 142 4.26 -11.14 13.80
N THR A 143 4.45 -12.44 13.61
CA THR A 143 5.31 -12.99 12.56
C THR A 143 4.56 -13.24 11.24
N THR A 144 3.23 -13.27 11.28
CA THR A 144 2.38 -13.52 10.11
C THR A 144 1.93 -12.20 9.48
N ALA A 145 2.03 -12.11 8.16
CA ALA A 145 1.50 -10.98 7.41
C ALA A 145 -0.04 -10.93 7.49
N SER A 146 -0.58 -9.73 7.46
CA SER A 146 -2.02 -9.50 7.31
C SER A 146 -2.46 -9.53 5.85
N LEU A 147 -1.62 -9.00 4.96
CA LEU A 147 -1.91 -8.87 3.54
C LEU A 147 -0.62 -9.02 2.74
N VAL A 148 -0.74 -9.65 1.57
CA VAL A 148 0.29 -9.65 0.52
C VAL A 148 -0.38 -9.32 -0.81
N ALA A 149 0.25 -8.45 -1.61
CA ALA A 149 -0.22 -8.09 -2.94
C ALA A 149 0.96 -7.80 -3.88
N GLU A 150 0.77 -8.05 -5.18
CA GLU A 150 1.59 -7.46 -6.23
C GLU A 150 0.89 -6.18 -6.71
N HIS A 151 1.54 -5.04 -6.54
CA HIS A 151 1.00 -3.74 -6.88
C HIS A 151 1.67 -3.20 -8.15
N LEU A 152 0.85 -2.81 -9.11
CA LEU A 152 1.26 -2.27 -10.39
C LEU A 152 1.07 -0.75 -10.40
N THR A 153 2.15 -0.03 -10.60
CA THR A 153 2.17 1.44 -10.61
C THR A 153 2.71 1.94 -11.95
N LEU A 154 2.00 2.85 -12.61
CA LEU A 154 2.51 3.58 -13.78
C LEU A 154 3.15 4.87 -13.35
N VAL A 155 4.37 5.10 -13.84
CA VAL A 155 5.13 6.34 -13.63
C VAL A 155 5.38 7.00 -14.97
N ALA A 156 4.98 8.27 -15.09
CA ALA A 156 5.31 9.10 -16.24
C ALA A 156 6.59 9.88 -15.96
N ILE A 157 7.51 9.86 -16.91
CA ILE A 157 8.81 10.54 -16.89
C ILE A 157 8.84 11.60 -18.00
N VAL A 158 9.41 12.78 -17.71
CA VAL A 158 9.55 13.91 -18.62
C VAL A 158 11.02 14.32 -18.82
#